data_37e51b31e7ab8ab025c2026db4d39275
#
_entry.id   37e51b31e7ab8ab025c2026db4d39275
#
_cell.length_a   1.000
_cell.length_b   1.000
_cell.length_c   1.000
_cell.angle_alpha   90.00
_cell.angle_beta   90.00
_cell.angle_gamma   90.00
#
_symmetry.space_group_name_H-M   'P 1'
#
loop_
_entity.id
_entity.type
_entity.pdbx_description
1 polymer ?
#
loop_
_entity_poly.entity_id
_entity_poly.type
_entity_poly.pdbx_seq_one_letter_code
_entity_poly.pdbx_strand_id
1 'polypeptide(L)'
;MLIEEILESAGHEVVLAADGLEGMRQYHSTPVDLALVDLFMPNREGLETIKALKQQFPDFPIIAMSGDSLGVTLLSVARRLGATEVLQKPFLPEELLEAIKHVLRPKYRRTVKK
;
A
#
# COMPACT_ATOMS: atom_id res chain seq x y z
N MET A 1 7.58 6.88 -15.38
CA MET A 1 6.45 5.99 -15.59
C MET A 1 5.50 6.05 -14.41
N LEU A 2 4.24 6.13 -14.70
CA LEU A 2 3.24 6.24 -13.65
C LEU A 2 2.91 4.87 -13.08
N ILE A 3 2.75 4.83 -11.76
CA ILE A 3 2.41 3.59 -11.06
C ILE A 3 1.11 3.01 -11.60
N GLU A 4 0.14 3.86 -11.90
CA GLU A 4 -1.12 3.44 -12.46
C GLU A 4 -0.94 2.62 -13.74
N GLU A 5 -0.05 3.08 -14.62
CA GLU A 5 0.22 2.38 -15.87
C GLU A 5 0.85 1.01 -15.62
N ILE A 6 1.74 0.93 -14.66
CA ILE A 6 2.39 -0.34 -14.32
C ILE A 6 1.34 -1.34 -13.85
N LEU A 7 0.46 -0.89 -12.98
CA LEU A 7 -0.57 -1.76 -12.40
C LEU A 7 -1.59 -2.21 -13.43
N GLU A 8 -2.05 -1.29 -14.25
CA GLU A 8 -3.03 -1.62 -15.28
C GLU A 8 -2.46 -2.56 -16.32
N SER A 9 -1.19 -2.37 -16.67
CA SER A 9 -0.52 -3.28 -17.62
C SER A 9 -0.44 -4.69 -17.08
N ALA A 10 -0.42 -4.84 -15.77
CA ALA A 10 -0.35 -6.16 -15.14
C ALA A 10 -1.73 -6.75 -14.85
N GLY A 11 -2.79 -6.08 -15.28
CA GLY A 11 -4.14 -6.60 -15.12
C GLY A 11 -4.86 -6.17 -13.85
N HIS A 12 -4.29 -5.22 -13.10
CA HIS A 12 -4.93 -4.72 -11.89
C HIS A 12 -5.89 -3.58 -12.20
N GLU A 13 -6.98 -3.52 -11.47
CA GLU A 13 -7.86 -2.37 -11.52
C GLU A 13 -7.37 -1.35 -10.50
N VAL A 14 -7.29 -0.10 -10.90
CA VAL A 14 -6.73 0.95 -10.07
C VAL A 14 -7.78 1.98 -9.71
N VAL A 15 -7.91 2.26 -8.42
CA VAL A 15 -8.75 3.32 -7.92
C VAL A 15 -7.83 4.35 -7.29
N LEU A 16 -7.91 5.59 -7.79
CA LEU A 16 -7.06 6.66 -7.29
C LEU A 16 -7.77 7.47 -6.23
N ALA A 17 -7.00 7.91 -5.23
CA ALA A 17 -7.50 8.77 -4.19
C ALA A 17 -6.48 9.87 -3.93
N ALA A 18 -6.94 11.10 -3.81
CA ALA A 18 -6.06 12.25 -3.61
C ALA A 18 -5.48 12.27 -2.20
N ASP A 19 -6.19 11.71 -1.24
CA ASP A 19 -5.72 11.66 0.14
C ASP A 19 -6.38 10.48 0.85
N GLY A 20 -6.02 10.29 2.12
CA GLY A 20 -6.51 9.15 2.88
C GLY A 20 -8.01 9.19 3.13
N LEU A 21 -8.56 10.37 3.34
CA LEU A 21 -9.98 10.49 3.59
C LEU A 21 -10.79 10.09 2.36
N GLU A 22 -10.36 10.56 1.19
CA GLU A 22 -10.99 10.16 -0.06
C GLU A 22 -10.83 8.67 -0.30
N GLY A 23 -9.65 8.13 -0.01
CA GLY A 23 -9.40 6.70 -0.16
C GLY A 23 -10.35 5.85 0.68
N MET A 24 -10.58 6.25 1.91
CA MET A 24 -11.47 5.52 2.77
C MET A 24 -12.92 5.60 2.30
N ARG A 25 -13.33 6.76 1.81
CA ARG A 25 -14.66 6.91 1.24
C ARG A 25 -14.84 6.03 0.01
N GLN A 26 -13.82 6.00 -0.85
CA GLN A 26 -13.87 5.18 -2.05
C GLN A 26 -13.87 3.69 -1.72
N TYR A 27 -13.18 3.29 -0.66
CA TYR A 27 -13.19 1.90 -0.26
C TYR A 27 -14.59 1.41 0.11
N HIS A 28 -15.39 2.26 0.74
CA HIS A 28 -16.78 1.89 1.08
C HIS A 28 -17.63 1.71 -0.18
N SER A 29 -17.36 2.47 -1.22
CA SER A 29 -18.10 2.36 -2.49
C SER A 29 -17.56 1.26 -3.38
N THR A 30 -16.25 1.12 -3.42
CA THR A 30 -15.56 0.20 -4.32
C THR A 30 -14.45 -0.49 -3.54
N PRO A 31 -14.75 -1.58 -2.85
CA PRO A 31 -13.74 -2.28 -2.07
C PRO A 31 -12.58 -2.72 -2.94
N VAL A 32 -11.36 -2.58 -2.41
CA VAL A 32 -10.14 -2.95 -3.10
C VAL A 32 -9.38 -3.97 -2.25
N ASP A 33 -8.44 -4.66 -2.87
CA ASP A 33 -7.69 -5.73 -2.20
C ASP A 33 -6.44 -5.26 -1.49
N LEU A 34 -5.96 -4.07 -1.83
CA LEU A 34 -4.67 -3.59 -1.38
C LEU A 34 -4.61 -2.08 -1.55
N ALA A 35 -3.93 -1.39 -0.66
CA ALA A 35 -3.66 0.04 -0.81
C ALA A 35 -2.17 0.28 -0.96
N LEU A 36 -1.80 1.13 -1.93
CA LEU A 36 -0.46 1.67 -2.05
C LEU A 36 -0.51 3.08 -1.47
N VAL A 37 0.28 3.34 -0.45
CA VAL A 37 0.27 4.63 0.23
C VAL A 37 1.62 5.31 0.04
N ASP A 38 1.62 6.47 -0.60
CA ASP A 38 2.82 7.27 -0.79
C ASP A 38 3.04 8.12 0.47
N LEU A 39 4.19 7.93 1.11
CA LEU A 39 4.52 8.66 2.32
C LEU A 39 5.12 10.02 2.05
N PHE A 40 5.37 10.35 0.80
CA PHE A 40 5.91 11.65 0.42
C PHE A 40 4.78 12.69 0.45
N MET A 41 4.39 13.05 1.65
CA MET A 41 3.33 14.04 1.86
C MET A 41 3.75 14.99 2.98
N PRO A 42 3.55 16.31 2.79
CA PRO A 42 4.09 17.32 3.71
C PRO A 42 3.60 17.20 5.15
N ASN A 43 2.43 16.67 5.38
CA ASN A 43 1.81 16.66 6.70
C ASN A 43 1.71 15.26 7.31
N ARG A 44 2.59 14.35 6.93
CA ARG A 44 2.57 12.97 7.42
C ARG A 44 1.24 12.28 7.16
N GLU A 45 0.53 12.77 6.16
CA GLU A 45 -0.79 12.25 5.83
C GLU A 45 -0.75 10.76 5.49
N GLY A 46 0.33 10.32 4.83
CA GLY A 46 0.48 8.92 4.49
C GLY A 46 0.51 8.02 5.72
N LEU A 47 1.26 8.41 6.75
CA LEU A 47 1.34 7.62 7.98
C LEU A 47 0.01 7.60 8.71
N GLU A 48 -0.68 8.72 8.75
CA GLU A 48 -1.99 8.79 9.37
C GLU A 48 -3.01 7.95 8.62
N THR A 49 -2.89 7.91 7.29
CA THR A 49 -3.75 7.07 6.47
C THR A 49 -3.56 5.58 6.81
N ILE A 50 -2.32 5.15 6.93
CA ILE A 50 -2.02 3.77 7.29
C ILE A 50 -2.63 3.44 8.65
N LYS A 51 -2.43 4.32 9.60
CA LYS A 51 -2.96 4.13 10.95
C LYS A 51 -4.49 3.99 10.92
N ALA A 52 -5.16 4.90 10.21
CA ALA A 52 -6.61 4.89 10.13
C ALA A 52 -7.14 3.63 9.44
N LEU A 53 -6.51 3.22 8.34
CA LEU A 53 -6.90 2.02 7.63
C LEU A 53 -6.75 0.78 8.51
N LYS A 54 -5.67 0.69 9.24
CA LYS A 54 -5.44 -0.47 10.11
C LYS A 54 -6.37 -0.50 11.30
N GLN A 55 -6.79 0.65 11.78
CA GLN A 55 -7.75 0.71 12.87
C GLN A 55 -9.12 0.20 12.44
N GLN A 56 -9.54 0.56 11.22
CA GLN A 56 -10.84 0.13 10.71
C GLN A 56 -10.81 -1.25 10.06
N PHE A 57 -9.70 -1.58 9.41
CA PHE A 57 -9.58 -2.83 8.67
C PHE A 57 -8.24 -3.48 9.02
N PRO A 58 -8.16 -4.15 10.18
CA PRO A 58 -6.87 -4.66 10.69
C PRO A 58 -6.11 -5.60 9.76
N ASP A 59 -6.82 -6.35 8.93
CA ASP A 59 -6.19 -7.31 8.03
C ASP A 59 -5.97 -6.77 6.62
N PHE A 60 -6.30 -5.50 6.39
CA PHE A 60 -6.21 -4.93 5.06
C PHE A 60 -4.74 -4.72 4.66
N PRO A 61 -4.32 -5.25 3.50
CA PRO A 61 -2.92 -5.13 3.10
C PRO A 61 -2.57 -3.72 2.64
N ILE A 62 -1.43 -3.22 3.12
CA ILE A 62 -0.95 -1.89 2.76
C ILE A 62 0.52 -1.98 2.37
N ILE A 63 0.88 -1.38 1.24
CA ILE A 63 2.27 -1.19 0.84
C ILE A 63 2.57 0.30 0.93
N ALA A 64 3.57 0.67 1.73
CA ALA A 64 3.99 2.05 1.88
C ALA A 64 5.18 2.34 0.96
N MET A 65 5.20 3.53 0.36
CA MET A 65 6.27 3.94 -0.55
C MET A 65 6.83 5.28 -0.09
N SER A 66 8.15 5.45 -0.20
CA SER A 66 8.79 6.72 0.12
C SER A 66 10.06 6.89 -0.71
N GLY A 67 10.40 8.14 -1.05
CA GLY A 67 11.43 8.42 -2.03
C GLY A 67 12.63 9.23 -1.58
N ASP A 68 12.67 9.74 -0.37
CA ASP A 68 13.81 10.57 0.04
C ASP A 68 14.63 9.91 1.14
N SER A 69 15.71 10.60 1.55
CA SER A 69 16.62 10.07 2.56
C SER A 69 15.94 9.90 3.92
N LEU A 70 14.93 10.71 4.20
CA LEU A 70 14.12 10.56 5.40
C LEU A 70 13.16 9.40 5.24
N GLY A 71 12.94 8.97 3.99
CA GLY A 71 12.04 7.89 3.68
C GLY A 71 12.38 6.58 4.36
N VAL A 72 13.67 6.33 4.61
CA VAL A 72 14.07 5.12 5.31
C VAL A 72 13.46 5.09 6.70
N THR A 73 13.52 6.20 7.42
CA THR A 73 12.92 6.32 8.74
C THR A 73 11.39 6.24 8.66
N LEU A 74 10.82 6.92 7.67
CA LEU A 74 9.36 6.89 7.49
C LEU A 74 8.85 5.49 7.17
N LEU A 75 9.60 4.74 6.35
CA LEU A 75 9.23 3.37 6.04
C LEU A 75 9.24 2.48 7.28
N SER A 76 10.20 2.72 8.16
CA SER A 76 10.27 1.98 9.42
C SER A 76 9.05 2.26 10.29
N VAL A 77 8.64 3.54 10.37
CA VAL A 77 7.45 3.91 11.12
C VAL A 77 6.20 3.31 10.48
N ALA A 78 6.12 3.34 9.16
CA ALA A 78 4.97 2.78 8.45
C ALA A 78 4.80 1.29 8.77
N ARG A 79 5.91 0.56 8.80
CA ARG A 79 5.85 -0.85 9.13
C ARG A 79 5.33 -1.08 10.53
N ARG A 80 5.74 -0.25 11.48
CA ARG A 80 5.23 -0.34 12.85
C ARG A 80 3.75 -0.02 12.95
N LEU A 81 3.27 0.87 12.08
CA LEU A 81 1.86 1.23 12.07
C LEU A 81 0.99 0.19 11.36
N GLY A 82 1.61 -0.79 10.73
CA GLY A 82 0.88 -1.90 10.15
C GLY A 82 1.01 -2.10 8.66
N ALA A 83 1.92 -1.36 8.00
CA ALA A 83 2.16 -1.60 6.58
C ALA A 83 2.70 -3.02 6.39
N THR A 84 2.11 -3.74 5.45
CA THR A 84 2.50 -5.12 5.18
C THR A 84 3.85 -5.20 4.49
N GLU A 85 4.10 -4.26 3.59
CA GLU A 85 5.37 -4.15 2.86
C GLU A 85 5.73 -2.69 2.72
N VAL A 86 7.02 -2.43 2.47
CA VAL A 86 7.50 -1.08 2.22
C VAL A 86 8.39 -1.09 0.98
N LEU A 87 8.32 -0.01 0.20
CA LEU A 87 9.13 0.15 -1.00
C LEU A 87 9.81 1.51 -0.98
N GLN A 88 11.09 1.53 -1.26
CA GLN A 88 11.85 2.77 -1.35
C GLN A 88 11.98 3.16 -2.82
N LYS A 89 11.62 4.39 -3.13
CA LYS A 89 11.81 4.93 -4.48
C LYS A 89 13.27 5.32 -4.67
N PRO A 90 13.81 5.22 -5.88
CA PRO A 90 13.15 4.64 -7.05
C PRO A 90 13.13 3.12 -6.97
N PHE A 91 12.07 2.53 -7.49
CA PHE A 91 11.99 1.08 -7.59
C PHE A 91 11.64 0.72 -9.03
N LEU A 92 11.97 -0.50 -9.41
CA LEU A 92 11.65 -1.01 -10.73
C LEU A 92 10.19 -1.48 -10.75
N PRO A 93 9.54 -1.44 -11.92
CA PRO A 93 8.18 -1.98 -12.02
C PRO A 93 8.07 -3.41 -11.50
N GLU A 94 9.08 -4.23 -11.75
CA GLU A 94 9.10 -5.61 -11.28
C GLU A 94 9.10 -5.70 -9.76
N GLU A 95 9.77 -4.76 -9.10
CA GLU A 95 9.80 -4.75 -7.64
C GLU A 95 8.43 -4.44 -7.07
N LEU A 96 7.72 -3.49 -7.67
CA LEU A 96 6.37 -3.16 -7.26
C LEU A 96 5.43 -4.34 -7.45
N LEU A 97 5.46 -4.95 -8.63
CA LEU A 97 4.58 -6.06 -8.95
C LEU A 97 4.87 -7.28 -8.08
N GLU A 98 6.12 -7.50 -7.76
CA GLU A 98 6.51 -8.61 -6.90
C GLU A 98 6.00 -8.39 -5.48
N ALA A 99 6.10 -7.15 -4.98
CA ALA A 99 5.59 -6.82 -3.65
C ALA A 99 4.08 -7.04 -3.57
N ILE A 100 3.35 -6.62 -4.59
CA ILE A 100 1.90 -6.81 -4.64
C ILE A 100 1.56 -8.29 -4.64
N LYS A 101 2.24 -9.06 -5.47
CA LYS A 101 2.03 -10.49 -5.56
C LYS A 101 2.27 -11.18 -4.21
N HIS A 102 3.32 -10.78 -3.53
CA HIS A 102 3.65 -11.32 -2.23
C HIS A 102 2.56 -11.02 -1.20
N VAL A 103 2.09 -9.79 -1.18
CA VAL A 103 1.09 -9.33 -0.23
C VAL A 103 -0.27 -9.96 -0.49
N LEU A 104 -0.63 -10.14 -1.75
CA LEU A 104 -1.92 -10.71 -2.13
C LEU A 104 -1.94 -12.23 -2.15
N ARG A 105 -0.88 -12.87 -1.66
CA ARG A 105 -0.82 -14.33 -1.63
C ARG A 105 -2.01 -14.89 -0.85
N PRO A 106 -2.68 -15.90 -1.39
CA PRO A 106 -3.88 -16.44 -0.73
C PRO A 106 -3.57 -16.98 0.66
N LYS A 107 -4.38 -16.55 1.63
CA LYS A 107 -4.18 -16.96 3.02
C LYS A 107 -4.60 -18.41 3.27
N TYR A 108 -5.51 -18.93 2.49
CA TYR A 108 -5.98 -20.29 2.67
C TYR A 108 -4.85 -21.31 2.54
N ARG A 109 -3.78 -20.94 1.82
CA ARG A 109 -2.62 -21.84 1.70
C ARG A 109 -2.00 -22.16 3.05
N ARG A 110 -2.04 -21.22 3.95
CA ARG A 110 -1.50 -21.43 5.29
C ARG A 110 -2.36 -22.39 6.07
N THR A 111 -3.63 -22.31 5.88
CA THR A 111 -4.57 -23.18 6.55
C THR A 111 -4.43 -24.62 6.06
N VAL A 112 -4.29 -24.78 4.74
CA VAL A 112 -4.15 -26.11 4.15
C VAL A 112 -2.94 -26.86 4.68
N LYS A 113 -1.88 -26.15 4.99
CA LYS A 113 -0.65 -26.77 5.46
C LYS A 113 -0.75 -27.34 6.87
N LYS A 114 -1.76 -26.98 7.56
CA LYS A 114 -1.96 -27.49 8.91
C LYS A 114 -2.66 -28.82 8.90
#